data_e15d6bd7017484b0c0634ba8b01c67bc
#
_entry.id   e15d6bd7017484b0c0634ba8b01c67bc
#
_cell.length_a   1.000
_cell.length_b   1.000
_cell.length_c   1.000
_cell.angle_alpha   90.00
_cell.angle_beta   90.00
_cell.angle_gamma   90.00
#
_symmetry.space_group_name_H-M   'P 1'
#
loop_
_entity.id
_entity.type
_entity.pdbx_description
1 polymer ?
#
loop_
_entity_poly.entity_id
_entity_poly.type
_entity_poly.pdbx_seq_one_letter_code
_entity_poly.pdbx_strand_id
1 'polypeptide(L)'
;MDANIQRLIESAKRSLNSPASHKYIDESFESCIKCTACTAVCPVWRNNPLYPGPKQSGPDGERLRLKSAELYDDALKYCTNCKRCEVACPSDVKIGDLIVRARNNHLAQAKKPLMNKLRDAILSNT
;
A
#
# COMPACT_ATOMS: atom_id res chain seq x y z
N MET A 1 -9.91 12.85 -32.55
CA MET A 1 -9.42 11.66 -31.83
C MET A 1 -9.99 10.42 -32.48
N ASP A 2 -9.13 9.51 -32.92
CA ASP A 2 -9.58 8.28 -33.56
C ASP A 2 -10.42 7.41 -32.62
N ALA A 3 -11.55 6.90 -33.14
CA ALA A 3 -12.42 5.99 -32.39
C ALA A 3 -11.66 4.75 -31.84
N ASN A 4 -10.60 4.32 -32.52
CA ASN A 4 -9.73 3.23 -32.08
C ASN A 4 -8.93 3.56 -30.83
N ILE A 5 -8.44 4.79 -30.71
CA ILE A 5 -7.71 5.25 -29.53
C ILE A 5 -8.65 5.33 -28.32
N GLN A 6 -9.87 5.81 -28.50
CA GLN A 6 -10.86 5.81 -27.42
C GLN A 6 -11.24 4.41 -26.95
N ARG A 7 -11.40 3.46 -27.87
CA ARG A 7 -11.65 2.06 -27.52
C ARG A 7 -10.49 1.46 -26.70
N LEU A 8 -9.24 1.77 -27.08
CA LEU A 8 -8.05 1.32 -26.33
C LEU A 8 -8.00 1.94 -24.95
N ILE A 9 -8.29 3.22 -24.80
CA ILE A 9 -8.33 3.93 -23.52
C ILE A 9 -9.43 3.35 -22.62
N GLU A 10 -10.62 3.10 -23.17
CA GLU A 10 -11.71 2.49 -22.40
C GLU A 10 -11.43 1.05 -22.00
N SER A 11 -10.81 0.28 -22.90
CA SER A 11 -10.37 -1.08 -22.61
C SER A 11 -9.33 -1.09 -21.48
N ALA A 12 -8.35 -0.19 -21.52
CA ALA A 12 -7.34 -0.03 -20.49
C ALA A 12 -7.97 0.40 -19.15
N LYS A 13 -8.89 1.37 -19.15
CA LYS A 13 -9.63 1.79 -17.95
C LYS A 13 -10.45 0.65 -17.35
N ARG A 14 -11.08 -0.16 -18.19
CA ARG A 14 -11.89 -1.30 -17.76
C ARG A 14 -11.00 -2.39 -17.14
N SER A 15 -9.81 -2.62 -17.71
CA SER A 15 -8.82 -3.55 -17.18
C SER A 15 -8.26 -3.09 -15.83
N LEU A 16 -7.95 -1.79 -15.69
CA LEU A 16 -7.45 -1.20 -14.45
C LEU A 16 -8.49 -1.20 -13.31
N ASN A 17 -9.76 -1.05 -13.66
CA ASN A 17 -10.87 -1.04 -12.70
C ASN A 17 -11.55 -2.41 -12.55
N SER A 18 -10.96 -3.47 -13.13
CA SER A 18 -11.58 -4.79 -12.99
C SER A 18 -11.48 -5.28 -11.55
N PRO A 19 -12.56 -5.86 -11.00
CA PRO A 19 -12.53 -6.45 -9.67
C PRO A 19 -11.48 -7.55 -9.52
N ALA A 20 -11.04 -8.16 -10.62
CA ALA A 20 -9.99 -9.16 -10.62
C ALA A 20 -8.61 -8.60 -10.25
N SER A 21 -8.27 -7.37 -10.67
CA SER A 21 -6.99 -6.75 -10.30
C SER A 21 -6.94 -6.38 -8.82
N HIS A 22 -8.05 -5.88 -8.28
CA HIS A 22 -8.17 -5.62 -6.84
C HIS A 22 -8.10 -6.91 -6.03
N LYS A 23 -8.77 -7.95 -6.48
CA LYS A 23 -8.76 -9.25 -5.83
C LYS A 23 -7.35 -9.86 -5.77
N TYR A 24 -6.57 -9.73 -6.84
CA TYR A 24 -5.20 -10.24 -6.88
C TYR A 24 -4.29 -9.57 -5.82
N ILE A 25 -4.39 -8.26 -5.66
CA ILE A 25 -3.66 -7.53 -4.61
C ILE A 25 -4.18 -7.95 -3.23
N ASP A 26 -5.49 -8.01 -3.07
CA ASP A 26 -6.16 -8.29 -1.81
C ASP A 26 -5.86 -9.70 -1.27
N GLU A 27 -5.69 -10.68 -2.14
CA GLU A 27 -5.46 -12.07 -1.75
C GLU A 27 -3.98 -12.47 -1.74
N SER A 28 -3.08 -11.66 -2.33
CA SER A 28 -1.67 -12.01 -2.44
C SER A 28 -0.97 -12.20 -1.09
N PHE A 29 -1.44 -11.53 -0.04
CA PHE A 29 -0.86 -11.65 1.30
C PHE A 29 -0.99 -13.07 1.89
N GLU A 30 -1.98 -13.83 1.46
CA GLU A 30 -2.19 -15.21 1.91
C GLU A 30 -1.11 -16.17 1.40
N SER A 31 -0.46 -15.84 0.29
CA SER A 31 0.65 -16.60 -0.27
C SER A 31 1.96 -16.47 0.52
N CYS A 32 2.00 -15.59 1.52
CA CYS A 32 3.18 -15.35 2.34
C CYS A 32 3.57 -16.60 3.15
N ILE A 33 4.78 -17.12 2.90
CA ILE A 33 5.33 -18.29 3.60
C ILE A 33 6.13 -17.92 4.87
N LYS A 34 6.14 -16.64 5.23
CA LYS A 34 6.81 -16.10 6.44
C LYS A 34 8.33 -16.32 6.46
N CYS A 35 8.97 -16.36 5.30
CA CYS A 35 10.42 -16.55 5.18
C CYS A 35 11.27 -15.36 5.61
N THR A 36 10.69 -14.17 5.78
CA THR A 36 11.34 -12.91 6.16
C THR A 36 12.39 -12.36 5.19
N ALA A 37 12.51 -12.90 3.98
CA ALA A 37 13.44 -12.41 2.96
C ALA A 37 13.21 -10.91 2.64
N CYS A 38 11.95 -10.49 2.57
CA CYS A 38 11.55 -9.10 2.37
C CYS A 38 12.10 -8.15 3.44
N THR A 39 12.07 -8.57 4.70
CA THR A 39 12.60 -7.79 5.82
C THR A 39 14.11 -7.67 5.75
N ALA A 40 14.81 -8.73 5.38
CA ALA A 40 16.27 -8.75 5.27
C ALA A 40 16.80 -7.75 4.22
N VAL A 41 16.05 -7.51 3.13
CA VAL A 41 16.46 -6.58 2.06
C VAL A 41 15.91 -5.16 2.24
N CYS A 42 15.09 -4.91 3.26
CA CYS A 42 14.47 -3.61 3.46
C CYS A 42 15.48 -2.60 4.02
N PRO A 43 15.75 -1.49 3.28
CA PRO A 43 16.70 -0.48 3.75
C PRO A 43 16.17 0.30 4.95
N VAL A 44 14.86 0.48 5.06
CA VAL A 44 14.24 1.19 6.20
C VAL A 44 14.36 0.36 7.47
N TRP A 45 14.05 -0.92 7.41
CA TRP A 45 14.17 -1.81 8.57
C TRP A 45 15.60 -1.85 9.12
N ARG A 46 16.60 -1.83 8.23
CA ARG A 46 18.01 -1.84 8.63
C ARG A 46 18.45 -0.59 9.38
N ASN A 47 17.83 0.56 9.07
CA ASN A 47 18.28 1.85 9.54
C ASN A 47 17.34 2.50 10.55
N ASN A 48 16.10 2.03 10.68
CA ASN A 48 15.10 2.59 11.56
C ASN A 48 14.50 1.52 12.47
N PRO A 49 14.82 1.53 13.78
CA PRO A 49 14.31 0.53 14.73
C PRO A 49 12.80 0.64 14.98
N LEU A 50 12.18 1.75 14.60
CA LEU A 50 10.73 1.95 14.76
C LEU A 50 9.91 1.26 13.68
N TYR A 51 10.54 0.83 12.60
CA TYR A 51 9.87 0.14 11.51
C TYR A 51 9.99 -1.39 11.67
N PRO A 52 8.88 -2.11 11.85
CA PRO A 52 8.93 -3.56 12.08
C PRO A 52 9.29 -4.39 10.86
N GLY A 53 9.29 -3.78 9.68
CA GLY A 53 9.63 -4.43 8.42
C GLY A 53 8.44 -4.75 7.54
N PRO A 54 8.69 -5.04 6.25
CA PRO A 54 7.63 -5.24 5.27
C PRO A 54 6.79 -6.50 5.53
N LYS A 55 7.35 -7.54 6.10
CA LYS A 55 6.58 -8.75 6.45
C LYS A 55 5.47 -8.46 7.45
N GLN A 56 5.79 -7.73 8.53
CA GLN A 56 4.80 -7.39 9.55
C GLN A 56 3.83 -6.30 9.08
N SER A 57 4.31 -5.32 8.36
CA SER A 57 3.50 -4.20 7.86
C SER A 57 2.59 -4.59 6.71
N GLY A 58 3.03 -5.47 5.83
CA GLY A 58 2.29 -5.96 4.68
C GLY A 58 1.40 -7.16 5.01
N PRO A 59 1.87 -8.40 4.77
CA PRO A 59 1.02 -9.60 4.88
C PRO A 59 0.44 -9.83 6.27
N ASP A 60 1.27 -9.74 7.32
CA ASP A 60 0.79 -9.98 8.69
C ASP A 60 -0.16 -8.86 9.16
N GLY A 61 0.16 -7.61 8.83
CA GLY A 61 -0.70 -6.47 9.12
C GLY A 61 -2.04 -6.55 8.39
N GLU A 62 -2.05 -7.02 7.15
CA GLU A 62 -3.29 -7.16 6.37
C GLU A 62 -4.25 -8.17 7.01
N ARG A 63 -3.75 -9.27 7.52
CA ARG A 63 -4.59 -10.24 8.26
C ARG A 63 -5.26 -9.62 9.48
N LEU A 64 -4.59 -8.71 10.16
CA LEU A 64 -5.17 -7.97 11.29
C LEU A 64 -6.18 -6.93 10.81
N ARG A 65 -5.89 -6.21 9.73
CA ARG A 65 -6.77 -5.19 9.15
C ARG A 65 -8.07 -5.75 8.60
N LEU A 66 -8.07 -7.01 8.14
CA LEU A 66 -9.31 -7.70 7.72
C LEU A 66 -10.27 -7.93 8.89
N LYS A 67 -9.74 -8.10 10.11
CA LYS A 67 -10.56 -8.28 11.31
C LYS A 67 -11.10 -6.95 11.87
N SER A 68 -10.33 -5.90 11.75
CA SER A 68 -10.70 -4.56 12.19
C SER A 68 -10.02 -3.52 11.30
N ALA A 69 -10.81 -2.80 10.52
CA ALA A 69 -10.33 -1.74 9.65
C ALA A 69 -9.70 -0.56 10.41
N GLU A 70 -9.95 -0.46 11.71
CA GLU A 70 -9.41 0.56 12.60
C GLU A 70 -7.96 0.29 13.02
N LEU A 71 -7.49 -0.95 12.83
CA LEU A 71 -6.12 -1.32 13.16
C LEU A 71 -5.16 -0.72 12.14
N TYR A 72 -4.57 0.38 12.51
CA TYR A 72 -3.53 1.05 11.75
C TYR A 72 -2.26 1.10 12.56
N ASP A 73 -1.19 0.61 11.96
CA ASP A 73 0.15 0.76 12.52
C ASP A 73 0.78 2.06 12.00
N ASP A 74 1.04 2.99 12.90
CA ASP A 74 1.69 4.26 12.58
C ASP A 74 3.08 4.06 11.92
N ALA A 75 3.71 2.93 12.15
CA ALA A 75 4.97 2.55 11.52
C ALA A 75 4.89 2.41 9.99
N LEU A 76 3.70 2.24 9.41
CA LEU A 76 3.51 2.18 7.96
C LEU A 76 4.03 3.43 7.24
N LYS A 77 4.06 4.58 7.91
CA LYS A 77 4.58 5.84 7.37
C LYS A 77 6.06 5.78 6.97
N TYR A 78 6.83 4.89 7.56
CA TYR A 78 8.26 4.75 7.29
C TYR A 78 8.57 4.02 5.98
N CYS A 79 7.64 3.28 5.43
CA CYS A 79 7.82 2.60 4.15
C CYS A 79 7.99 3.62 3.00
N THR A 80 9.11 3.52 2.27
CA THR A 80 9.42 4.39 1.14
C THR A 80 8.89 3.87 -0.20
N ASN A 81 8.22 2.73 -0.19
CA ASN A 81 7.68 2.07 -1.39
C ASN A 81 8.72 1.78 -2.48
N CYS A 82 9.94 1.42 -2.07
CA CYS A 82 11.02 1.08 -3.01
C CYS A 82 10.82 -0.28 -3.71
N LYS A 83 9.89 -1.09 -3.25
CA LYS A 83 9.51 -2.41 -3.80
C LYS A 83 10.61 -3.49 -3.80
N ARG A 84 11.70 -3.30 -3.08
CA ARG A 84 12.73 -4.34 -2.92
C ARG A 84 12.17 -5.61 -2.28
N CYS A 85 11.25 -5.46 -1.34
CA CYS A 85 10.55 -6.57 -0.69
C CYS A 85 9.76 -7.44 -1.68
N GLU A 86 9.11 -6.83 -2.67
CA GLU A 86 8.36 -7.56 -3.70
C GLU A 86 9.30 -8.38 -4.61
N VAL A 87 10.44 -7.80 -4.97
CA VAL A 87 11.46 -8.48 -5.79
C VAL A 87 12.06 -9.68 -5.06
N ALA A 88 12.29 -9.55 -3.75
CA ALA A 88 12.87 -10.60 -2.92
C ALA A 88 11.87 -11.69 -2.52
N CYS A 89 10.56 -11.44 -2.64
CA CYS A 89 9.53 -12.36 -2.21
C CYS A 89 9.43 -13.58 -3.15
N PRO A 90 9.66 -14.81 -2.64
CA PRO A 90 9.53 -16.02 -3.47
C PRO A 90 8.09 -16.37 -3.82
N SER A 91 7.11 -15.85 -3.08
CA SER A 91 5.68 -16.10 -3.28
C SER A 91 4.98 -14.98 -4.03
N ASP A 92 5.70 -14.00 -4.54
CA ASP A 92 5.17 -12.87 -5.33
C ASP A 92 4.07 -12.09 -4.59
N VAL A 93 4.23 -11.88 -3.30
CA VAL A 93 3.32 -11.06 -2.50
C VAL A 93 3.53 -9.57 -2.84
N LYS A 94 2.44 -8.86 -3.11
CA LYS A 94 2.47 -7.42 -3.44
C LYS A 94 2.54 -6.57 -2.17
N ILE A 95 3.65 -6.67 -1.47
CA ILE A 95 3.85 -6.08 -0.13
C ILE A 95 3.76 -4.56 -0.16
N GLY A 96 4.43 -3.92 -1.12
CA GLY A 96 4.39 -2.46 -1.27
C GLY A 96 2.99 -1.93 -1.53
N ASP A 97 2.24 -2.60 -2.39
CA ASP A 97 0.86 -2.22 -2.73
C ASP A 97 -0.08 -2.40 -1.52
N LEU A 98 0.09 -3.46 -0.74
CA LEU A 98 -0.66 -3.67 0.51
C LEU A 98 -0.42 -2.54 1.51
N ILE A 99 0.83 -2.13 1.69
CA ILE A 99 1.20 -1.05 2.61
C ILE A 99 0.64 0.30 2.13
N VAL A 100 0.77 0.61 0.85
CA VAL A 100 0.24 1.85 0.27
C VAL A 100 -1.28 1.92 0.42
N ARG A 101 -1.98 0.82 0.16
CA ARG A 101 -3.43 0.77 0.32
C ARG A 101 -3.85 0.96 1.78
N ALA A 102 -3.16 0.32 2.72
CA ALA A 102 -3.43 0.50 4.15
C ALA A 102 -3.21 1.96 4.60
N ARG A 103 -2.16 2.61 4.11
CA ARG A 103 -1.90 4.04 4.36
C ARG A 103 -3.00 4.92 3.79
N ASN A 104 -3.41 4.67 2.55
CA ASN A 104 -4.47 5.45 1.91
C ASN A 104 -5.81 5.30 2.63
N ASN A 105 -6.17 4.09 3.04
CA ASN A 105 -7.38 3.84 3.80
C ASN A 105 -7.37 4.57 5.16
N HIS A 106 -6.24 4.55 5.84
CA HIS A 106 -6.08 5.28 7.09
C HIS A 106 -6.22 6.79 6.89
N LEU A 107 -5.56 7.36 5.87
CA LEU A 107 -5.64 8.79 5.57
C LEU A 107 -7.04 9.23 5.20
N ALA A 108 -7.81 8.38 4.51
CA ALA A 108 -9.20 8.66 4.17
C ALA A 108 -10.11 8.70 5.40
N GLN A 109 -9.81 7.93 6.45
CA GLN A 109 -10.58 7.87 7.68
C GLN A 109 -10.09 8.84 8.76
N ALA A 110 -8.83 9.27 8.69
CA ALA A 110 -8.23 10.16 9.69
C ALA A 110 -8.85 11.56 9.62
N LYS A 111 -9.28 12.08 10.77
CA LYS A 111 -9.64 13.49 10.90
C LYS A 111 -8.36 14.32 10.81
N LYS A 112 -8.29 15.18 9.79
CA LYS A 112 -7.13 16.09 9.65
C LYS A 112 -7.05 17.02 10.86
N PRO A 113 -5.89 17.17 11.51
CA PRO A 113 -5.70 18.19 12.54
C PRO A 113 -6.04 19.57 12.00
N LEU A 114 -6.56 20.46 12.85
CA LEU A 114 -6.93 21.83 12.47
C LEU A 114 -5.80 22.58 11.76
N MET A 115 -4.58 22.39 12.22
CA MET A 115 -3.38 23.00 11.63
C MET A 115 -3.14 22.55 10.18
N ASN A 116 -3.39 21.28 9.88
CA ASN A 116 -3.26 20.77 8.52
C ASN A 116 -4.36 21.31 7.61
N LYS A 117 -5.60 21.44 8.12
CA LYS A 117 -6.70 22.05 7.37
C LYS A 117 -6.41 23.52 7.05
N LEU A 118 -5.85 24.25 8.01
CA LEU A 118 -5.47 25.65 7.82
C LEU A 118 -4.35 25.79 6.78
N ARG A 119 -3.31 24.95 6.88
CA ARG A 119 -2.23 24.91 5.90
C ARG A 119 -2.75 24.61 4.50
N ASP A 120 -3.59 23.59 4.36
CA ASP A 120 -4.15 23.19 3.07
C ASP A 120 -5.02 24.32 2.47
N ALA A 121 -5.78 25.03 3.29
CA ALA A 121 -6.56 26.19 2.87
C ALA A 121 -5.68 27.34 2.37
N ILE A 122 -4.57 27.62 3.06
CA ILE A 122 -3.60 28.66 2.65
C ILE A 122 -2.94 28.27 1.31
N LEU A 123 -2.51 27.02 1.17
CA LEU A 123 -1.84 26.54 -0.04
C LEU A 123 -2.79 26.44 -1.25
N SER A 124 -4.06 26.17 -1.04
CA SER A 124 -5.05 26.08 -2.13
C SER A 124 -5.47 27.45 -2.67
N ASN A 125 -5.26 28.52 -1.90
CA ASN A 125 -5.60 29.89 -2.29
C ASN A 125 -4.41 30.64 -2.97
N THR A 126 -3.28 30.01 -3.12
CA THR A 126 -2.15 30.52 -3.87
C THR A 126 -2.00 29.83 -5.20
#